data_4602ab3053689c186e340aee388d03c7
#
_entry.id   4602ab3053689c186e340aee388d03c7
#
_cell.length_a   1.000
_cell.length_b   1.000
_cell.length_c   1.000
_cell.angle_alpha   90.00
_cell.angle_beta   90.00
_cell.angle_gamma   90.00
#
_symmetry.space_group_name_H-M   'P 1'
#
loop_
_entity.id
_entity.type
_entity.pdbx_description
1 polymer ?
#
loop_
_entity_poly.entity_id
_entity_poly.type
_entity_poly.pdbx_seq_one_letter_code
_entity_poly.pdbx_strand_id
1 'polypeptide(L)' 'MVGLIIVGVVIVLLVLFIIGIYNSLIGLRNQVDNAWS' A
#
# COMPACT_ATOMS: atom_id res chain seq x y z
N MET A 1 6.11 -25.63 -10.10
CA MET A 1 5.10 -25.41 -9.04
C MET A 1 5.59 -24.43 -8.00
N VAL A 2 6.82 -24.62 -7.48
CA VAL A 2 7.38 -23.66 -6.51
C VAL A 2 7.55 -22.27 -7.12
N GLY A 3 7.92 -22.19 -8.41
CA GLY A 3 8.08 -20.90 -9.08
C GLY A 3 6.79 -20.10 -9.14
N LEU A 4 5.66 -20.76 -9.32
CA LEU A 4 4.35 -20.12 -9.35
C LEU A 4 3.98 -19.54 -7.98
N ILE A 5 4.31 -20.25 -6.92
CA ILE A 5 4.05 -19.79 -5.57
C ILE A 5 4.91 -18.56 -5.25
N ILE A 6 6.17 -18.58 -5.64
CA ILE A 6 7.08 -17.45 -5.43
C ILE A 6 6.58 -16.22 -6.17
N VAL A 7 6.17 -16.38 -7.42
CA VAL A 7 5.64 -15.27 -8.22
C VAL A 7 4.38 -14.71 -7.57
N GLY A 8 3.48 -15.57 -7.12
CA GLY A 8 2.27 -15.14 -6.44
C GLY A 8 2.56 -14.34 -5.17
N VAL A 9 3.50 -14.82 -4.36
CA VAL A 9 3.89 -14.13 -3.12
C VAL A 9 4.49 -12.76 -3.43
N VAL A 10 5.36 -12.68 -4.45
CA VAL A 10 5.97 -11.41 -4.85
C VAL A 10 4.91 -10.42 -5.30
N ILE A 11 3.95 -10.86 -6.10
CA ILE A 11 2.87 -9.99 -6.57
C ILE A 11 2.03 -9.47 -5.39
N VAL A 12 1.67 -10.34 -4.46
CA VAL A 12 0.89 -9.96 -3.28
C VAL A 12 1.66 -8.94 -2.44
N LEU A 13 2.95 -9.16 -2.22
CA LEU A 13 3.79 -8.23 -1.46
C LEU A 13 3.88 -6.88 -2.15
N LEU A 14 4.01 -6.86 -3.48
CA LEU A 14 4.06 -5.60 -4.24
C LEU A 14 2.76 -4.83 -4.12
N VAL A 15 1.62 -5.51 -4.24
CA VAL A 15 0.31 -4.89 -4.13
C VAL A 15 0.12 -4.31 -2.73
N LEU A 16 0.46 -5.08 -1.70
CA LEU A 16 0.37 -4.61 -0.31
C LEU A 16 1.28 -3.41 -0.06
N PHE A 17 2.47 -3.41 -0.66
CA PHE A 17 3.41 -2.31 -0.53
C PHE A 17 2.83 -1.03 -1.15
N ILE A 18 2.26 -1.13 -2.34
CA ILE A 18 1.65 0.01 -3.03
C ILE A 18 0.46 0.53 -2.22
N ILE A 19 -0.39 -0.36 -1.71
CA ILE A 19 -1.54 0.02 -0.89
C ILE A 19 -1.08 0.72 0.38
N GLY A 20 -0.01 0.23 1.01
CA GLY A 20 0.56 0.84 2.21
C GLY A 20 1.05 2.26 1.96
N ILE A 21 1.75 2.48 0.84
CA ILE A 21 2.22 3.81 0.46
C ILE A 21 1.03 4.74 0.20
N TYR A 22 0.02 4.25 -0.51
CA TYR A 22 -1.18 5.02 -0.82
C TYR A 22 -1.93 5.41 0.46
N ASN A 23 -2.09 4.46 1.36
CA ASN A 23 -2.76 4.72 2.64
C ASN A 23 -2.02 5.74 3.47
N SER A 24 -0.69 5.71 3.46
CA SER A 24 0.13 6.68 4.18
C SER A 24 -0.06 8.09 3.62
N LEU A 25 -0.12 8.21 2.29
CA LEU A 25 -0.35 9.49 1.63
C LEU A 25 -1.74 10.05 1.91
N ILE A 26 -2.76 9.21 1.86
CA ILE A 26 -4.14 9.62 2.12
C ILE A 26 -4.30 10.00 3.59
N GLY A 27 -3.66 9.28 4.51
CA GLY A 27 -3.68 9.61 5.92
C GLY A 27 -3.07 10.98 6.21
N LEU A 28 -1.96 11.30 5.56
CA LEU A 28 -1.31 12.60 5.70
C LEU A 28 -2.19 13.73 5.15
N ARG A 29 -2.87 13.48 4.03
CA ARG A 29 -3.76 14.46 3.43
C ARG A 29 -4.98 14.73 4.31
N ASN A 30 -5.53 13.70 4.92
CA ASN A 30 -6.67 13.83 5.83
C ASN A 30 -6.28 14.62 7.08
N GLN A 31 -5.07 14.44 7.59
CA GLN A 31 -4.59 15.19 8.74
C GLN A 31 -4.43 16.67 8.42
N VAL A 32 -3.94 16.99 7.22
CA VAL A 32 -3.78 18.37 6.79
C VAL A 32 -5.15 19.03 6.60
N ASP A 33 -6.11 18.32 6.01
CA ASP A 33 -7.47 18.81 5.81
C ASP A 33 -8.15 19.08 7.15
N ASN A 34 -7.96 18.21 8.14
CA ASN A 34 -8.52 18.39 9.48
C ASN A 34 -7.89 19.56 10.22
N ALA A 35 -6.61 19.81 9.97
CA ALA A 35 -5.91 20.92 10.59
C ALA A 35 -6.39 22.28 10.05
N TRP A 36 -6.90 22.29 8.80
CA TRP A 36 -7.39 23.50 8.16
C TRP A 36 -8.86 23.79 8.44
N SER A 37 -9.60 22.78 8.86
CA SER A 37 -11.01 22.95 9.17
C SER A 37 -11.23 23.16 10.66
#